data_66d8bcb75d93990621a2621d4b8132f5
#
_entry.id   66d8bcb75d93990621a2621d4b8132f5
#
_cell.length_a   1.000
_cell.length_b   1.000
_cell.length_c   1.000
_cell.angle_alpha   90.00
_cell.angle_beta   90.00
_cell.angle_gamma   90.00
#
_symmetry.space_group_name_H-M   'P 1'
#
loop_
_entity.id
_entity.type
_entity.pdbx_description
1 polymer ?
#
loop_
_entity_poly.entity_id
_entity_poly.type
_entity_poly.pdbx_seq_one_letter_code
_entity_poly.pdbx_strand_id
1 'polypeptide(L)'
;MQTRDHALLGRYLLEKCDTKPDPICRKLFLLGCIEPDWNLITYTRGSVKYQFLHGHNAENAKTHLVHLTEKLLKSGVCTPLQWFRFGAALHYLADRFTFAHNRCFAGSLREHRLYEKLLHDVFVNHLHTWEMGGNSSAFTHEHYLSEQRSYQTDCRYIVGASVTLLRQISF
;
A
#
# COMPACT_ATOMS: atom_id res chain seq x y z
N MET A 1 -4.93 -5.94 -1.00
CA MET A 1 -6.20 -5.14 -1.08
C MET A 1 -6.81 -5.26 -2.47
N GLN A 2 -8.10 -4.89 -2.67
CA GLN A 2 -8.66 -4.80 -4.03
C GLN A 2 -8.11 -3.57 -4.77
N THR A 3 -7.95 -3.66 -6.09
CA THR A 3 -7.45 -2.54 -6.93
C THR A 3 -8.21 -1.23 -6.72
N ARG A 4 -9.54 -1.30 -6.51
CA ARG A 4 -10.37 -0.12 -6.22
C ARG A 4 -10.03 0.55 -4.88
N ASP A 5 -9.55 -0.21 -3.91
CA ASP A 5 -9.19 0.32 -2.57
C ASP A 5 -7.85 1.04 -2.62
N HIS A 6 -6.91 0.56 -3.43
CA HIS A 6 -5.67 1.28 -3.72
C HIS A 6 -5.95 2.64 -4.38
N ALA A 7 -6.89 2.68 -5.33
CA ALA A 7 -7.31 3.94 -5.93
C ALA A 7 -8.01 4.88 -4.93
N LEU A 8 -8.81 4.34 -4.02
CA LEU A 8 -9.49 5.10 -2.98
C LEU A 8 -8.49 5.67 -1.97
N LEU A 9 -7.53 4.86 -1.49
CA LEU A 9 -6.43 5.30 -0.64
C LEU A 9 -5.62 6.41 -1.30
N GLY A 10 -5.30 6.24 -2.59
CA GLY A 10 -4.57 7.26 -3.35
C GLY A 10 -5.32 8.60 -3.40
N ARG A 11 -6.63 8.59 -3.65
CA ARG A 11 -7.45 9.80 -3.63
C ARG A 11 -7.49 10.46 -2.25
N TYR A 12 -7.68 9.67 -1.21
CA TYR A 12 -7.64 10.15 0.17
C TYR A 12 -6.31 10.84 0.50
N LEU A 13 -5.18 10.25 0.11
CA LEU A 13 -3.87 10.84 0.36
C LEU A 13 -3.62 12.12 -0.45
N LEU A 14 -4.14 12.21 -1.68
CA LEU A 14 -4.09 13.46 -2.47
C LEU A 14 -4.87 14.61 -1.80
N GLU A 15 -5.93 14.31 -1.07
CA GLU A 15 -6.67 15.30 -0.27
C GLU A 15 -5.86 15.77 0.94
N LYS A 16 -5.04 14.89 1.52
CA LYS A 16 -4.17 15.18 2.68
C LYS A 16 -2.81 15.79 2.30
N CYS A 17 -2.46 15.78 1.02
CA CYS A 17 -1.21 16.35 0.54
C CYS A 17 -1.28 17.89 0.56
N ASP A 18 -0.30 18.53 1.19
CA ASP A 18 -0.22 20.00 1.25
C ASP A 18 0.05 20.58 -0.14
N THR A 19 0.92 19.93 -0.91
CA THR A 19 1.21 20.29 -2.30
C THR A 19 0.26 19.59 -3.25
N LYS A 20 -0.57 20.34 -3.96
CA LYS A 20 -1.48 19.76 -4.95
C LYS A 20 -0.73 19.48 -6.25
N PRO A 21 -0.62 18.22 -6.69
CA PRO A 21 0.01 17.89 -7.95
C PRO A 21 -0.79 18.43 -9.15
N ASP A 22 -0.08 18.74 -10.23
CA ASP A 22 -0.71 19.04 -11.51
C ASP A 22 -1.54 17.84 -12.02
N PRO A 23 -2.43 18.03 -13.01
CA PRO A 23 -3.33 16.98 -13.50
C PRO A 23 -2.60 15.73 -14.05
N ILE A 24 -1.40 15.87 -14.62
CA ILE A 24 -0.62 14.75 -15.16
C ILE A 24 -0.01 13.96 -14.00
N CYS A 25 0.62 14.64 -13.06
CA CYS A 25 1.17 14.05 -11.85
C CYS A 25 0.09 13.32 -11.04
N ARG A 26 -1.09 13.93 -10.88
CA ARG A 26 -2.24 13.29 -10.21
C ARG A 26 -2.68 12.00 -10.88
N LYS A 27 -2.81 12.00 -12.23
CA LYS A 27 -3.18 10.81 -13.00
C LYS A 27 -2.14 9.71 -12.86
N LEU A 28 -0.84 10.05 -12.95
CA LEU A 28 0.23 9.08 -12.84
C LEU A 28 0.39 8.53 -11.43
N PHE A 29 0.15 9.33 -10.41
CA PHE A 29 0.09 8.85 -9.02
C PHE A 29 -1.01 7.81 -8.85
N LEU A 30 -2.25 8.09 -9.28
CA LEU A 30 -3.36 7.16 -9.20
C LEU A 30 -3.12 5.91 -10.06
N LEU A 31 -2.51 6.06 -11.23
CA LEU A 31 -2.08 4.92 -12.05
C LEU A 31 -1.06 4.06 -11.29
N GLY A 32 -0.06 4.68 -10.64
CA GLY A 32 0.89 3.97 -9.80
C GLY A 32 0.25 3.19 -8.66
N CYS A 33 -0.83 3.73 -8.06
CA CYS A 33 -1.56 3.03 -7.00
C CYS A 33 -2.22 1.72 -7.47
N ILE A 34 -2.52 1.56 -8.75
CA ILE A 34 -3.25 0.39 -9.28
C ILE A 34 -2.43 -0.47 -10.25
N GLU A 35 -1.35 0.07 -10.83
CA GLU A 35 -0.54 -0.61 -11.85
C GLU A 35 0.01 -1.96 -11.38
N PRO A 36 0.50 -2.13 -10.13
CA PRO A 36 1.01 -3.41 -9.70
C PRO A 36 0.02 -4.58 -9.80
N ASP A 37 -1.28 -4.33 -9.68
CA ASP A 37 -2.32 -5.36 -9.85
C ASP A 37 -2.53 -5.77 -11.31
N TRP A 38 -2.25 -4.88 -12.25
CA TRP A 38 -2.49 -5.10 -13.68
C TRP A 38 -1.23 -5.56 -14.43
N ASN A 39 -0.07 -5.31 -13.87
CA ASN A 39 1.20 -5.63 -14.49
C ASN A 39 1.62 -7.07 -14.16
N LEU A 40 1.43 -7.98 -15.12
CA LEU A 40 1.83 -9.39 -14.99
C LEU A 40 3.32 -9.58 -14.64
N ILE A 41 4.18 -8.63 -15.00
CA ILE A 41 5.61 -8.67 -14.65
C ILE A 41 5.82 -8.52 -13.14
N THR A 42 4.92 -7.84 -12.44
CA THR A 42 5.00 -7.70 -10.96
C THR A 42 4.78 -9.05 -10.26
N TYR A 43 4.01 -9.96 -10.86
CA TYR A 43 3.81 -11.32 -10.34
C TYR A 43 5.08 -12.20 -10.46
N THR A 44 6.00 -11.83 -11.35
CA THR A 44 7.28 -12.52 -11.51
C THR A 44 8.41 -11.92 -10.66
N ARG A 45 8.18 -10.75 -10.04
CA ARG A 45 9.11 -10.09 -9.13
C ARG A 45 9.07 -10.76 -7.76
N GLY A 46 9.59 -11.94 -7.66
CA GLY A 46 9.76 -12.65 -6.41
C GLY A 46 10.86 -13.68 -6.57
N SER A 47 11.49 -14.06 -5.48
CA SER A 47 12.41 -15.17 -5.49
C SER A 47 11.71 -16.40 -6.05
N VAL A 48 12.22 -16.95 -7.13
CA VAL A 48 11.79 -18.24 -7.73
C VAL A 48 11.69 -19.35 -6.67
N LYS A 49 12.35 -19.18 -5.54
CA LYS A 49 12.41 -20.11 -4.41
C LYS A 49 11.15 -20.12 -3.53
N TYR A 50 10.30 -19.10 -3.59
CA TYR A 50 9.24 -18.95 -2.57
C TYR A 50 7.81 -18.81 -3.08
N GLN A 51 7.52 -18.69 -4.36
CA GLN A 51 6.14 -18.69 -4.86
C GLN A 51 6.05 -18.11 -6.27
N PHE A 52 6.46 -18.89 -7.24
CA PHE A 52 6.15 -18.63 -8.64
C PHE A 52 4.62 -18.58 -8.80
N LEU A 53 4.08 -17.48 -9.30
CA LEU A 53 2.65 -17.19 -9.52
C LEU A 53 1.80 -16.80 -8.29
N HIS A 54 2.35 -16.55 -7.11
CA HIS A 54 1.57 -16.08 -5.96
C HIS A 54 1.51 -14.55 -5.78
N GLY A 55 1.81 -13.79 -6.82
CA GLY A 55 1.67 -12.34 -6.81
C GLY A 55 2.72 -11.61 -5.95
N HIS A 56 2.49 -10.32 -5.76
CA HIS A 56 3.31 -9.46 -4.94
C HIS A 56 2.87 -9.54 -3.47
N ASN A 57 3.29 -10.59 -2.76
CA ASN A 57 3.09 -10.68 -1.32
C ASN A 57 4.07 -9.78 -0.54
N ALA A 58 3.81 -9.58 0.74
CA ALA A 58 4.56 -8.66 1.60
C ALA A 58 6.08 -8.92 1.62
N GLU A 59 6.50 -10.19 1.54
CA GLU A 59 7.92 -10.56 1.54
C GLU A 59 8.56 -10.37 0.17
N ASN A 60 7.88 -10.76 -0.90
CA ASN A 60 8.40 -10.63 -2.27
C ASN A 60 8.56 -9.16 -2.67
N ALA A 61 7.62 -8.32 -2.27
CA ALA A 61 7.64 -6.89 -2.54
C ALA A 61 8.58 -6.09 -1.61
N LYS A 62 9.04 -6.67 -0.48
CA LYS A 62 9.79 -5.95 0.57
C LYS A 62 10.98 -5.16 0.00
N THR A 63 11.88 -5.82 -0.72
CA THR A 63 13.08 -5.18 -1.26
C THR A 63 12.74 -4.07 -2.24
N HIS A 64 11.73 -4.29 -3.07
CA HIS A 64 11.28 -3.30 -4.05
C HIS A 64 10.64 -2.08 -3.36
N LEU A 65 9.79 -2.30 -2.37
CA LEU A 65 9.19 -1.24 -1.56
C LEU A 65 10.26 -0.39 -0.86
N VAL A 66 11.23 -1.04 -0.20
CA VAL A 66 12.34 -0.33 0.47
C VAL A 66 13.10 0.55 -0.55
N HIS A 67 13.48 -0.01 -1.70
CA HIS A 67 14.18 0.75 -2.74
C HIS A 67 13.37 1.94 -3.26
N LEU A 68 12.07 1.75 -3.52
CA LEU A 68 11.19 2.84 -3.94
C LEU A 68 11.10 3.93 -2.88
N THR A 69 10.88 3.55 -1.63
CA THR A 69 10.73 4.48 -0.50
C THR A 69 12.02 5.28 -0.26
N GLU A 70 13.17 4.62 -0.17
CA GLU A 70 14.47 5.29 0.00
C GLU A 70 14.75 6.30 -1.13
N LYS A 71 14.44 5.92 -2.37
CA LYS A 71 14.61 6.81 -3.51
C LYS A 71 13.70 8.03 -3.44
N LEU A 72 12.44 7.85 -3.06
CA LEU A 72 11.48 8.93 -2.90
C LEU A 72 11.86 9.88 -1.76
N LEU A 73 12.28 9.32 -0.61
CA LEU A 73 12.75 10.11 0.54
C LEU A 73 14.00 10.94 0.20
N LYS A 74 14.89 10.38 -0.62
CA LYS A 74 16.13 11.07 -1.03
C LYS A 74 15.89 12.14 -2.09
N SER A 75 15.03 11.88 -3.08
CA SER A 75 14.86 12.76 -4.26
C SER A 75 13.64 13.68 -4.18
N GLY A 76 12.74 13.45 -3.23
CA GLY A 76 11.42 14.07 -3.22
C GLY A 76 10.51 13.55 -4.35
N VAL A 77 9.34 14.18 -4.50
CA VAL A 77 8.33 13.87 -5.52
C VAL A 77 7.95 15.14 -6.27
N CYS A 78 8.70 15.45 -7.34
CA CYS A 78 8.52 16.65 -8.16
C CYS A 78 8.16 16.35 -9.61
N THR A 79 8.49 15.16 -10.12
CA THR A 79 8.29 14.80 -11.54
C THR A 79 7.14 13.80 -11.71
N PRO A 80 6.50 13.75 -12.90
CA PRO A 80 5.45 12.77 -13.19
C PRO A 80 5.84 11.32 -12.89
N LEU A 81 7.08 10.93 -13.18
CA LEU A 81 7.60 9.59 -12.89
C LEU A 81 7.78 9.34 -11.38
N GLN A 82 8.15 10.35 -10.61
CA GLN A 82 8.23 10.23 -9.15
C GLN A 82 6.84 10.10 -8.53
N TRP A 83 5.84 10.83 -9.03
CA TRP A 83 4.44 10.65 -8.63
C TRP A 83 3.93 9.24 -8.91
N PHE A 84 4.22 8.69 -10.11
CA PHE A 84 3.90 7.28 -10.42
C PHE A 84 4.58 6.30 -9.44
N ARG A 85 5.88 6.49 -9.16
CA ARG A 85 6.63 5.66 -8.22
C ARG A 85 6.09 5.77 -6.79
N PHE A 86 5.65 6.95 -6.39
CA PHE A 86 5.00 7.15 -5.10
C PHE A 86 3.69 6.36 -5.00
N GLY A 87 2.85 6.40 -6.04
CA GLY A 87 1.65 5.54 -6.11
C GLY A 87 1.98 4.05 -6.00
N ALA A 88 2.99 3.57 -6.72
CA ALA A 88 3.43 2.17 -6.64
C ALA A 88 3.98 1.80 -5.25
N ALA A 89 4.71 2.70 -4.60
CA ALA A 89 5.17 2.49 -3.22
C ALA A 89 4.00 2.35 -2.24
N LEU A 90 2.97 3.18 -2.40
CA LEU A 90 1.75 3.10 -1.57
C LEU A 90 0.98 1.81 -1.79
N HIS A 91 0.90 1.32 -3.02
CA HIS A 91 0.29 0.02 -3.32
C HIS A 91 0.97 -1.10 -2.52
N TYR A 92 2.29 -1.27 -2.68
CA TYR A 92 3.03 -2.31 -1.96
C TYR A 92 3.01 -2.12 -0.44
N LEU A 93 2.99 -0.88 0.04
CA LEU A 93 2.88 -0.57 1.46
C LEU A 93 1.52 -1.01 2.02
N ALA A 94 0.43 -0.73 1.32
CA ALA A 94 -0.91 -1.14 1.72
C ALA A 94 -1.07 -2.67 1.73
N ASP A 95 -0.58 -3.36 0.69
CA ASP A 95 -0.60 -4.81 0.63
C ASP A 95 0.21 -5.46 1.75
N ARG A 96 1.32 -4.85 2.14
CA ARG A 96 2.12 -5.32 3.27
C ARG A 96 1.34 -5.39 4.59
N PHE A 97 0.38 -4.49 4.76
CA PHE A 97 -0.53 -4.43 5.91
C PHE A 97 -1.91 -5.03 5.63
N THR A 98 -2.04 -5.80 4.57
CA THR A 98 -3.22 -6.63 4.28
C THR A 98 -2.92 -8.07 4.66
N PHE A 99 -3.63 -8.63 5.63
CA PHE A 99 -3.34 -9.97 6.16
C PHE A 99 -3.27 -11.05 5.07
N ALA A 100 -4.16 -11.00 4.09
CA ALA A 100 -4.18 -11.96 2.99
C ALA A 100 -2.92 -11.93 2.10
N HIS A 101 -2.12 -10.88 2.13
CA HIS A 101 -0.84 -10.77 1.42
C HIS A 101 0.38 -11.20 2.26
N ASN A 102 0.17 -11.71 3.46
CA ASN A 102 1.25 -12.14 4.35
C ASN A 102 1.39 -13.67 4.38
N ARG A 103 2.60 -14.19 4.61
CA ARG A 103 2.89 -15.63 4.67
C ARG A 103 2.08 -16.39 5.71
N CYS A 104 1.65 -15.71 6.76
CA CYS A 104 0.82 -16.31 7.79
C CYS A 104 -0.63 -16.57 7.33
N PHE A 105 -1.01 -16.09 6.14
CA PHE A 105 -2.29 -16.43 5.53
C PHE A 105 -2.18 -17.78 4.81
N ALA A 106 -2.80 -18.81 5.37
CA ALA A 106 -2.80 -20.16 4.83
C ALA A 106 -4.05 -20.47 3.97
N GLY A 107 -4.79 -19.45 3.56
CA GLY A 107 -6.04 -19.59 2.81
C GLY A 107 -5.83 -19.83 1.31
N SER A 108 -6.86 -20.41 0.69
CA SER A 108 -6.97 -20.56 -0.77
C SER A 108 -7.16 -19.22 -1.48
N LEU A 109 -7.03 -19.19 -2.80
CA LEU A 109 -7.33 -17.99 -3.62
C LEU A 109 -8.78 -17.49 -3.44
N ARG A 110 -9.73 -18.39 -3.16
CA ARG A 110 -11.13 -18.01 -2.88
C ARG A 110 -11.24 -17.29 -1.54
N GLU A 111 -10.56 -17.78 -0.53
CA GLU A 111 -10.51 -17.15 0.80
C GLU A 111 -9.78 -15.83 0.77
N HIS A 112 -8.71 -15.72 -0.01
CA HIS A 112 -8.00 -14.46 -0.25
C HIS A 112 -8.96 -13.40 -0.84
N ARG A 113 -9.68 -13.73 -1.91
CA ARG A 113 -10.66 -12.81 -2.52
C ARG A 113 -11.80 -12.44 -1.58
N LEU A 114 -12.27 -13.40 -0.77
CA LEU A 114 -13.29 -13.14 0.24
C LEU A 114 -12.76 -12.19 1.32
N TYR A 115 -11.52 -12.42 1.78
CA TYR A 115 -10.87 -11.53 2.74
C TYR A 115 -10.80 -10.09 2.23
N GLU A 116 -10.33 -9.90 1.02
CA GLU A 116 -10.23 -8.56 0.41
C GLU A 116 -11.60 -7.89 0.23
N LYS A 117 -12.64 -8.67 -0.09
CA LYS A 117 -14.00 -8.13 -0.17
C LYS A 117 -14.50 -7.62 1.17
N LEU A 118 -14.30 -8.39 2.24
CA LEU A 118 -14.70 -8.00 3.59
C LEU A 118 -13.85 -6.83 4.12
N LEU A 119 -12.56 -6.82 3.82
CA LEU A 119 -11.68 -5.68 4.12
C LEU A 119 -12.16 -4.41 3.42
N HIS A 120 -12.61 -4.49 2.15
CA HIS A 120 -13.17 -3.36 1.41
C HIS A 120 -14.33 -2.70 2.16
N ASP A 121 -15.29 -3.49 2.63
CA ASP A 121 -16.48 -2.98 3.31
C ASP A 121 -16.10 -2.20 4.59
N VAL A 122 -15.10 -2.69 5.33
CA VAL A 122 -14.56 -2.00 6.51
C VAL A 122 -13.77 -0.76 6.11
N PHE A 123 -12.92 -0.86 5.08
CA PHE A 123 -12.04 0.20 4.65
C PHE A 123 -12.82 1.45 4.16
N VAL A 124 -13.84 1.24 3.32
CA VAL A 124 -14.68 2.34 2.81
C VAL A 124 -15.39 3.07 3.94
N ASN A 125 -15.94 2.31 4.90
CA ASN A 125 -16.71 2.90 6.00
C ASN A 125 -15.84 3.69 6.99
N HIS A 126 -14.55 3.31 7.14
CA HIS A 126 -13.70 3.86 8.19
C HIS A 126 -12.56 4.74 7.67
N LEU A 127 -12.34 4.84 6.33
CA LEU A 127 -11.20 5.58 5.77
C LEU A 127 -11.12 7.03 6.28
N HIS A 128 -12.25 7.71 6.43
CA HIS A 128 -12.30 9.10 6.89
C HIS A 128 -12.40 9.27 8.42
N THR A 129 -12.71 8.20 9.14
CA THR A 129 -12.86 8.22 10.61
C THR A 129 -11.57 7.96 11.36
N TRP A 130 -10.55 7.47 10.65
CA TRP A 130 -9.24 7.24 11.26
C TRP A 130 -8.46 8.52 11.36
N GLU A 131 -8.71 9.24 12.43
CA GLU A 131 -7.89 10.37 12.81
C GLU A 131 -6.49 9.89 13.23
N MET A 132 -5.52 10.61 12.72
CA MET A 132 -4.13 10.30 12.81
C MET A 132 -3.52 10.72 14.15
N GLY A 133 -3.84 10.00 15.20
CA GLY A 133 -3.28 10.20 16.53
C GLY A 133 -2.09 9.29 16.89
N GLY A 134 -1.50 8.56 15.94
CA GLY A 134 -0.44 7.58 16.22
C GLY A 134 0.97 8.12 15.99
N ASN A 135 1.90 7.74 16.87
CA ASN A 135 3.33 7.97 16.71
C ASN A 135 3.82 7.21 15.46
N SER A 136 4.57 7.84 14.57
CA SER A 136 5.02 7.26 13.29
C SER A 136 5.84 5.98 13.45
N SER A 137 6.48 5.78 14.61
CA SER A 137 7.23 4.57 14.96
C SER A 137 6.34 3.33 15.21
N ALA A 138 5.03 3.50 15.31
CA ALA A 138 4.10 2.42 15.64
C ALA A 138 3.72 1.54 14.42
N PHE A 139 3.91 2.02 13.17
CA PHE A 139 3.48 1.32 11.97
C PHE A 139 4.59 0.48 11.35
N THR A 140 5.21 -0.41 12.15
CA THR A 140 6.16 -1.41 11.64
C THR A 140 5.44 -2.72 11.26
N HIS A 141 6.01 -3.48 10.32
CA HIS A 141 5.44 -4.75 9.89
C HIS A 141 5.51 -5.82 11.00
N GLU A 142 6.59 -5.79 11.79
CA GLU A 142 6.75 -6.69 12.94
C GLU A 142 5.66 -6.45 13.98
N HIS A 143 5.38 -5.19 14.29
CA HIS A 143 4.32 -4.82 15.22
C HIS A 143 2.93 -5.20 14.68
N TYR A 144 2.68 -4.94 13.39
CA TYR A 144 1.45 -5.37 12.73
C TYR A 144 1.22 -6.89 12.86
N LEU A 145 2.26 -7.70 12.63
CA LEU A 145 2.15 -9.15 12.71
C LEU A 145 1.95 -9.68 14.14
N SER A 146 2.31 -8.89 15.17
CA SER A 146 2.12 -9.23 16.58
C SER A 146 0.76 -8.85 17.13
N GLU A 147 -0.01 -7.99 16.42
CA GLU A 147 -1.32 -7.56 16.88
C GLU A 147 -2.42 -8.59 16.59
N GLN A 148 -3.53 -8.43 17.31
CA GLN A 148 -4.74 -9.21 17.03
C GLN A 148 -5.26 -8.92 15.62
N ARG A 149 -5.47 -9.98 14.86
CA ARG A 149 -5.93 -9.89 13.47
C ARG A 149 -7.37 -9.44 13.39
N SER A 150 -7.59 -8.36 12.66
CA SER A 150 -8.92 -7.88 12.30
C SER A 150 -8.83 -6.98 11.06
N TYR A 151 -9.93 -6.80 10.35
CA TYR A 151 -9.98 -5.85 9.23
C TYR A 151 -9.71 -4.42 9.70
N GLN A 152 -10.11 -4.07 10.92
CA GLN A 152 -9.84 -2.77 11.54
C GLN A 152 -8.33 -2.58 11.77
N THR A 153 -7.64 -3.62 12.22
CA THR A 153 -6.18 -3.60 12.38
C THR A 153 -5.50 -3.35 11.03
N ASP A 154 -5.86 -4.12 9.98
CA ASP A 154 -5.33 -3.91 8.64
C ASP A 154 -5.51 -2.47 8.20
N CYS A 155 -6.74 -1.97 8.26
CA CYS A 155 -7.07 -0.63 7.85
C CYS A 155 -6.29 0.44 8.60
N ARG A 156 -6.16 0.33 9.93
CA ARG A 156 -5.40 1.26 10.77
C ARG A 156 -3.93 1.32 10.34
N TYR A 157 -3.31 0.17 10.06
CA TYR A 157 -1.93 0.12 9.59
C TYR A 157 -1.78 0.62 8.16
N ILE A 158 -2.69 0.26 7.26
CA ILE A 158 -2.69 0.74 5.88
C ILE A 158 -2.73 2.27 5.85
N VAL A 159 -3.71 2.89 6.51
CA VAL A 159 -3.88 4.34 6.50
C VAL A 159 -2.73 5.02 7.27
N GLY A 160 -2.42 4.54 8.47
CA GLY A 160 -1.39 5.13 9.32
C GLY A 160 0.00 5.12 8.67
N ALA A 161 0.42 3.98 8.13
CA ALA A 161 1.70 3.87 7.42
C ALA A 161 1.74 4.72 6.15
N SER A 162 0.64 4.75 5.38
CA SER A 162 0.55 5.53 4.14
C SER A 162 0.65 7.03 4.39
N VAL A 163 0.01 7.53 5.42
CA VAL A 163 0.10 8.95 5.78
C VAL A 163 1.44 9.27 6.44
N THR A 164 2.02 8.35 7.18
CA THR A 164 3.39 8.51 7.68
C THR A 164 4.37 8.68 6.53
N LEU A 165 4.27 7.84 5.50
CA LEU A 165 5.09 7.98 4.30
C LEU A 165 4.84 9.31 3.58
N LEU A 166 3.59 9.72 3.41
CA LEU A 166 3.23 11.01 2.81
C LEU A 166 3.92 12.19 3.51
N ARG A 167 3.93 12.19 4.85
CA ARG A 167 4.55 13.26 5.66
C ARG A 167 6.07 13.29 5.60
N GLN A 168 6.70 12.17 5.30
CA GLN A 168 8.15 12.06 5.21
C GLN A 168 8.70 12.48 3.84
N ILE A 169 7.86 12.47 2.82
CA ILE A 169 8.25 12.82 1.45
C ILE A 169 8.18 14.35 1.26
N SER A 170 9.21 14.91 0.65
CA SER A 170 9.21 16.30 0.19
C SER A 170 8.57 16.41 -1.20
N PHE A 171 7.75 17.44 -1.40
CA PHE A 171 7.04 17.72 -2.65
C PHE A 171 7.46 19.05 -3.25
#